data_56ef042aa5195ff711a8be1e600c6c4d
#
_entry.id   56ef042aa5195ff711a8be1e600c6c4d
#
_cell.length_a   1.000
_cell.length_b   1.000
_cell.length_c   1.000
_cell.angle_alpha   90.00
_cell.angle_beta   90.00
_cell.angle_gamma   90.00
#
_symmetry.space_group_name_H-M   'P 1'
#
loop_
_entity.id
_entity.type
_entity.pdbx_description
1 polymer ?
#
loop_
_entity_poly.entity_id
_entity_poly.type
_entity_poly.pdbx_seq_one_letter_code
_entity_poly.pdbx_strand_id
1 'polypeptide(L)'
;MFSNLLDDAAPSQKIWTLFKVSSKERLEQMRKGLIYMNSLDYFASLKDESSGMDTRADPHENVHGVARATKKNKLILEIDGKQFDLGKNAVASIKYDNTKNIFIFSMGCVADNENGKVTGETDEGIVFDDRFKEFGDHILIISNPVEFVKRYVKALRSRKGIFKPEFLHKGLGRVTYKPLYGYSGPLGVYSKDHRFDWQTEYRLAIGAEDKALNKRGALELHVGDLSDITQISTLQSVLDAPVKIKRTKAHIIGDRAFALKS
;
A
#
# COMPACT_ATOMS: atom_id res chain seq x y z
N MET A 1 13.91 17.03 4.92
CA MET A 1 12.97 16.52 3.89
C MET A 1 12.22 15.26 4.34
N PHE A 2 12.83 14.33 5.09
CA PHE A 2 12.17 13.10 5.55
C PHE A 2 11.46 13.21 6.92
N SER A 3 11.66 14.28 7.69
CA SER A 3 10.91 14.54 8.93
C SER A 3 9.40 14.55 8.67
N ASN A 4 8.97 15.15 7.57
CA ASN A 4 7.55 15.31 7.25
C ASN A 4 6.87 14.05 6.69
N LEU A 5 7.62 12.98 6.34
CA LEU A 5 7.02 11.69 5.95
C LEU A 5 6.21 11.05 7.07
N LEU A 6 6.55 11.38 8.31
CA LEU A 6 5.88 10.86 9.50
C LEU A 6 4.78 11.78 9.98
N ASP A 7 4.92 13.10 9.73
CA ASP A 7 3.91 14.10 10.08
C ASP A 7 2.65 13.97 9.20
N ASP A 8 2.80 13.43 7.98
CA ASP A 8 1.70 13.12 7.06
C ASP A 8 1.10 11.71 7.27
N ALA A 9 1.52 10.98 8.30
CA ALA A 9 0.90 9.70 8.62
C ALA A 9 -0.59 9.88 8.91
N ALA A 10 -1.41 8.95 8.43
CA ALA A 10 -2.84 8.95 8.73
C ALA A 10 -3.09 9.02 10.25
N PRO A 11 -4.23 9.57 10.68
CA PRO A 11 -4.58 9.63 12.11
C PRO A 11 -4.36 8.26 12.76
N SER A 12 -3.95 8.28 14.03
CA SER A 12 -3.47 7.13 14.80
C SER A 12 -4.25 5.85 14.50
N GLN A 13 -3.58 4.88 13.89
CA GLN A 13 -4.18 3.59 13.55
C GLN A 13 -3.67 2.53 14.50
N LYS A 14 -4.58 1.79 15.11
CA LYS A 14 -4.22 0.61 15.91
C LYS A 14 -3.91 -0.54 14.96
N ILE A 15 -2.62 -0.82 14.77
CA ILE A 15 -2.14 -1.93 13.96
C ILE A 15 -1.55 -3.00 14.90
N TRP A 16 -2.05 -4.23 14.77
CA TRP A 16 -1.61 -5.35 15.56
C TRP A 16 -0.39 -6.03 14.95
N THR A 17 -0.43 -6.25 13.64
CA THR A 17 0.67 -6.85 12.88
C THR A 17 0.60 -6.45 11.42
N LEU A 18 1.73 -6.51 10.74
CA LEU A 18 1.82 -6.47 9.28
C LEU A 18 2.21 -7.85 8.78
N PHE A 19 1.83 -8.19 7.56
CA PHE A 19 2.22 -9.45 6.96
C PHE A 19 2.47 -9.32 5.45
N LYS A 20 3.26 -10.23 4.91
CA LYS A 20 3.51 -10.32 3.47
C LYS A 20 3.35 -11.77 3.03
N VAL A 21 2.54 -12.00 2.01
CA VAL A 21 2.43 -13.29 1.33
C VAL A 21 3.27 -13.27 0.06
N SER A 22 4.11 -14.29 -0.14
CA SER A 22 4.96 -14.45 -1.31
C SER A 22 5.58 -15.85 -1.33
N SER A 23 6.50 -16.11 -2.28
CA SER A 23 7.37 -17.29 -2.22
C SER A 23 8.32 -17.23 -1.01
N LYS A 24 8.67 -18.37 -0.46
CA LYS A 24 9.58 -18.49 0.68
C LYS A 24 10.88 -17.72 0.46
N GLU A 25 11.46 -17.85 -0.74
CA GLU A 25 12.72 -17.20 -1.08
C GLU A 25 12.63 -15.67 -0.98
N ARG A 26 11.58 -15.04 -1.51
CA ARG A 26 11.37 -13.60 -1.42
C ARG A 26 11.15 -13.14 0.02
N LEU A 27 10.44 -13.93 0.81
CA LEU A 27 10.21 -13.62 2.23
C LEU A 27 11.49 -13.74 3.05
N GLU A 28 12.37 -14.70 2.75
CA GLU A 28 13.69 -14.78 3.39
C GLU A 28 14.60 -13.59 3.01
N GLN A 29 14.53 -13.10 1.78
CA GLN A 29 15.22 -11.86 1.39
C GLN A 29 14.67 -10.66 2.18
N MET A 30 13.34 -10.56 2.30
CA MET A 30 12.70 -9.52 3.12
C MET A 30 13.12 -9.63 4.59
N ARG A 31 13.14 -10.82 5.16
CA ARG A 31 13.59 -11.09 6.54
C ARG A 31 15.03 -10.65 6.77
N LYS A 32 15.91 -10.81 5.76
CA LYS A 32 17.27 -10.28 5.77
C LYS A 32 17.35 -8.76 5.53
N GLY A 33 16.20 -8.10 5.39
CA GLY A 33 16.09 -6.65 5.31
C GLY A 33 15.93 -6.07 3.91
N LEU A 34 15.76 -6.87 2.87
CA LEU A 34 15.54 -6.36 1.51
C LEU A 34 14.06 -6.04 1.29
N ILE A 35 13.73 -4.75 1.14
CA ILE A 35 12.43 -4.27 0.66
C ILE A 35 12.58 -3.97 -0.84
N TYR A 36 11.94 -4.79 -1.67
CA TYR A 36 11.96 -4.66 -3.12
C TYR A 36 10.69 -3.96 -3.60
N MET A 37 10.83 -2.74 -4.12
CA MET A 37 9.71 -1.88 -4.49
C MET A 37 9.64 -1.72 -6.00
N ASN A 38 8.47 -1.93 -6.58
CA ASN A 38 8.20 -1.65 -7.98
C ASN A 38 7.51 -0.29 -8.14
N SER A 39 7.61 0.28 -9.35
CA SER A 39 6.97 1.56 -9.66
C SER A 39 5.46 1.42 -9.85
N LEU A 40 4.73 2.54 -9.76
CA LEU A 40 3.30 2.57 -10.09
C LEU A 40 3.06 2.15 -11.55
N ASP A 41 3.95 2.51 -12.46
CA ASP A 41 3.88 2.08 -13.86
C ASP A 41 3.97 0.56 -14.01
N TYR A 42 4.85 -0.09 -13.24
CA TYR A 42 4.93 -1.54 -13.22
C TYR A 42 3.58 -2.17 -12.86
N PHE A 43 2.95 -1.70 -11.77
CA PHE A 43 1.65 -2.24 -11.35
C PHE A 43 0.51 -1.91 -12.32
N ALA A 44 0.51 -0.71 -12.90
CA ALA A 44 -0.47 -0.33 -13.91
C ALA A 44 -0.32 -1.10 -15.24
N SER A 45 0.87 -1.65 -15.51
CA SER A 45 1.15 -2.46 -16.71
C SER A 45 0.87 -3.95 -16.53
N LEU A 46 0.67 -4.41 -15.27
CA LEU A 46 0.33 -5.80 -15.01
C LEU A 46 -1.02 -6.11 -15.68
N LYS A 47 -0.99 -7.07 -16.59
CA LYS A 47 -2.20 -7.70 -17.09
C LYS A 47 -2.29 -9.06 -16.44
N ASP A 48 -3.39 -9.32 -15.79
CA ASP A 48 -3.64 -10.63 -15.18
C ASP A 48 -4.01 -11.62 -16.30
N GLU A 49 -3.01 -12.25 -16.89
CA GLU A 49 -3.19 -13.17 -18.03
C GLU A 49 -3.66 -14.57 -17.60
N SER A 50 -3.62 -14.89 -16.30
CA SER A 50 -3.62 -16.30 -15.88
C SER A 50 -4.89 -16.82 -15.20
N SER A 51 -5.80 -15.98 -14.69
CA SER A 51 -6.88 -16.50 -13.84
C SER A 51 -8.28 -15.95 -14.04
N GLY A 52 -8.46 -14.94 -14.86
CA GLY A 52 -9.78 -14.25 -14.96
C GLY A 52 -10.20 -13.54 -13.67
N MET A 53 -9.38 -13.54 -12.64
CA MET A 53 -9.55 -12.77 -11.41
C MET A 53 -8.41 -11.77 -11.27
N ASP A 54 -8.72 -10.49 -11.46
CA ASP A 54 -7.81 -9.37 -11.28
C ASP A 54 -7.44 -9.19 -9.79
N THR A 55 -6.54 -10.00 -9.25
CA THR A 55 -6.13 -9.89 -7.84
C THR A 55 -4.97 -8.94 -7.62
N ARG A 56 -4.14 -8.73 -8.64
CA ARG A 56 -2.95 -7.88 -8.58
C ARG A 56 -3.06 -6.60 -9.38
N ALA A 57 -3.78 -6.65 -10.49
CA ALA A 57 -3.90 -5.53 -11.42
C ALA A 57 -5.04 -4.60 -11.02
N ASP A 58 -4.73 -3.44 -10.45
CA ASP A 58 -5.68 -2.36 -10.28
C ASP A 58 -5.46 -1.32 -11.38
N PRO A 59 -6.40 -1.17 -12.34
CA PRO A 59 -6.28 -0.20 -13.42
C PRO A 59 -6.25 1.26 -12.93
N HIS A 60 -6.60 1.49 -11.66
CA HIS A 60 -6.58 2.81 -11.03
C HIS A 60 -5.29 3.08 -10.22
N GLU A 61 -4.31 2.18 -10.22
CA GLU A 61 -3.08 2.30 -9.42
C GLU A 61 -2.31 3.61 -9.70
N ASN A 62 -2.33 4.10 -10.94
CA ASN A 62 -1.67 5.33 -11.35
C ASN A 62 -2.62 6.53 -11.49
N VAL A 63 -3.86 6.44 -10.97
CA VAL A 63 -4.88 7.48 -11.09
C VAL A 63 -4.89 8.36 -9.85
N HIS A 64 -4.69 9.68 -10.04
CA HIS A 64 -4.78 10.68 -8.98
C HIS A 64 -6.21 11.07 -8.65
N GLY A 65 -7.10 11.06 -9.66
CA GLY A 65 -8.50 11.40 -9.50
C GLY A 65 -9.34 11.05 -10.72
N VAL A 66 -10.62 10.93 -10.49
CA VAL A 66 -11.64 10.70 -11.53
C VAL A 66 -12.69 11.77 -11.45
N ALA A 67 -13.02 12.39 -12.57
CA ALA A 67 -14.14 13.29 -12.71
C ALA A 67 -15.19 12.68 -13.66
N ARG A 68 -16.47 12.73 -13.29
CA ARG A 68 -17.58 12.25 -14.10
C ARG A 68 -18.58 13.36 -14.34
N ALA A 69 -19.02 13.50 -15.59
CA ALA A 69 -20.15 14.34 -15.90
C ALA A 69 -21.43 13.78 -15.26
N THR A 70 -22.22 14.65 -14.67
CA THR A 70 -23.52 14.33 -14.07
C THR A 70 -24.57 15.29 -14.62
N LYS A 71 -25.84 15.07 -14.27
CA LYS A 71 -26.90 16.03 -14.62
C LYS A 71 -26.67 17.43 -14.07
N LYS A 72 -25.92 17.54 -12.94
CA LYS A 72 -25.62 18.82 -12.27
C LYS A 72 -24.25 19.40 -12.64
N ASN A 73 -23.29 18.54 -12.96
CA ASN A 73 -21.90 18.93 -13.22
C ASN A 73 -21.50 18.50 -14.63
N LYS A 74 -21.15 19.45 -15.47
CA LYS A 74 -20.58 19.19 -16.79
C LYS A 74 -19.06 19.05 -16.69
N LEU A 75 -18.50 18.20 -17.55
CA LEU A 75 -17.06 18.21 -17.81
C LEU A 75 -16.81 19.07 -19.05
N ILE A 76 -16.05 20.14 -18.84
CA ILE A 76 -15.67 21.06 -19.88
C ILE A 76 -14.15 20.95 -20.06
N LEU A 77 -13.71 20.68 -21.27
CA LEU A 77 -12.30 20.71 -21.65
C LEU A 77 -12.02 22.08 -22.30
N GLU A 78 -11.01 22.79 -21.82
CA GLU A 78 -10.55 24.03 -22.42
C GLU A 78 -9.21 23.80 -23.12
N ILE A 79 -9.14 24.13 -24.41
CA ILE A 79 -7.93 24.06 -25.23
C ILE A 79 -7.82 25.39 -25.98
N ASP A 80 -6.72 26.10 -25.80
CA ASP A 80 -6.43 27.39 -26.45
C ASP A 80 -7.59 28.41 -26.31
N GLY A 81 -8.17 28.48 -25.11
CA GLY A 81 -9.30 29.36 -24.77
C GLY A 81 -10.65 28.96 -25.36
N LYS A 82 -10.72 27.80 -26.03
CA LYS A 82 -11.99 27.26 -26.54
C LYS A 82 -12.50 26.16 -25.57
N GLN A 83 -13.78 26.25 -25.25
CA GLN A 83 -14.43 25.29 -24.33
C GLN A 83 -15.22 24.23 -25.11
N PHE A 84 -15.02 22.97 -24.71
CA PHE A 84 -15.68 21.82 -25.30
C PHE A 84 -16.43 21.08 -24.19
N ASP A 85 -17.77 20.99 -24.31
CA ASP A 85 -18.58 20.13 -23.41
C ASP A 85 -18.37 18.67 -23.82
N LEU A 86 -17.83 17.86 -22.91
CA LEU A 86 -17.51 16.45 -23.16
C LEU A 86 -18.75 15.54 -23.12
N GLY A 87 -19.93 16.09 -22.81
CA GLY A 87 -21.19 15.38 -22.82
C GLY A 87 -21.57 14.69 -21.49
N LYS A 88 -22.80 14.19 -21.43
CA LYS A 88 -23.46 13.76 -20.20
C LYS A 88 -22.84 12.52 -19.52
N ASN A 89 -22.10 11.70 -20.26
CA ASN A 89 -21.50 10.46 -19.76
C ASN A 89 -19.98 10.52 -19.76
N ALA A 90 -19.41 11.71 -19.93
CA ALA A 90 -17.98 11.86 -19.98
C ALA A 90 -17.31 11.47 -18.64
N VAL A 91 -16.17 10.82 -18.75
CA VAL A 91 -15.30 10.45 -17.63
C VAL A 91 -13.90 10.92 -17.95
N ALA A 92 -13.32 11.71 -17.08
CA ALA A 92 -11.93 12.12 -17.15
C ALA A 92 -11.15 11.49 -16.00
N SER A 93 -10.01 10.88 -16.32
CA SER A 93 -9.08 10.38 -15.31
C SER A 93 -7.83 11.25 -15.32
N ILE A 94 -7.47 11.75 -14.16
CA ILE A 94 -6.23 12.48 -13.93
C ILE A 94 -5.19 11.47 -13.43
N LYS A 95 -4.12 11.31 -14.17
CA LYS A 95 -3.02 10.42 -13.79
C LYS A 95 -1.89 11.21 -13.15
N TYR A 96 -1.08 10.52 -12.36
CA TYR A 96 0.16 11.10 -11.86
C TYR A 96 1.17 11.30 -12.97
N ASP A 97 1.91 12.39 -12.93
CA ASP A 97 3.12 12.55 -13.72
C ASP A 97 4.26 11.71 -13.13
N ASN A 98 5.15 11.22 -13.98
CA ASN A 98 6.35 10.46 -13.57
C ASN A 98 6.10 9.23 -12.68
N THR A 99 5.03 8.49 -12.94
CA THR A 99 4.65 7.27 -12.19
C THR A 99 5.75 6.20 -12.19
N LYS A 100 6.66 6.24 -13.16
CA LYS A 100 7.86 5.40 -13.21
C LYS A 100 8.84 5.63 -12.05
N ASN A 101 8.83 6.83 -11.46
CA ASN A 101 9.70 7.22 -10.35
C ASN A 101 9.00 7.19 -8.97
N ILE A 102 7.79 6.63 -8.90
CA ILE A 102 7.04 6.43 -7.66
C ILE A 102 7.00 4.94 -7.37
N PHE A 103 7.57 4.54 -6.26
CA PHE A 103 7.74 3.15 -5.87
C PHE A 103 6.85 2.80 -4.69
N ILE A 104 6.20 1.64 -4.77
CA ILE A 104 5.35 1.13 -3.71
C ILE A 104 5.76 -0.27 -3.27
N PHE A 105 5.52 -0.56 -1.99
CA PHE A 105 5.61 -1.89 -1.42
C PHE A 105 4.37 -2.14 -0.57
N SER A 106 3.61 -3.16 -0.95
CA SER A 106 2.34 -3.50 -0.32
C SER A 106 2.48 -4.70 0.61
N MET A 107 1.89 -4.59 1.77
CA MET A 107 1.76 -5.64 2.79
C MET A 107 0.29 -5.73 3.20
N GLY A 108 -0.12 -6.85 3.77
CA GLY A 108 -1.38 -6.91 4.49
C GLY A 108 -1.21 -6.38 5.91
N CYS A 109 -2.30 -5.95 6.51
CA CYS A 109 -2.28 -5.43 7.88
C CYS A 109 -3.47 -5.96 8.67
N VAL A 110 -3.20 -6.38 9.88
CA VAL A 110 -4.21 -6.71 10.88
C VAL A 110 -4.35 -5.49 11.78
N ALA A 111 -5.47 -4.79 11.65
CA ALA A 111 -5.71 -3.53 12.36
C ALA A 111 -7.18 -3.39 12.73
N ASP A 112 -7.44 -2.67 13.80
CA ASP A 112 -8.81 -2.34 14.18
C ASP A 112 -9.44 -1.37 13.16
N ASN A 113 -10.71 -1.59 12.87
CA ASN A 113 -11.56 -0.63 12.19
C ASN A 113 -12.13 0.39 13.20
N GLU A 114 -12.99 1.27 12.73
CA GLU A 114 -13.65 2.31 13.56
C GLU A 114 -14.45 1.73 14.72
N ASN A 115 -14.92 0.48 14.60
CA ASN A 115 -15.70 -0.23 15.64
C ASN A 115 -14.81 -1.08 16.57
N GLY A 116 -13.48 -0.98 16.46
CA GLY A 116 -12.54 -1.74 17.26
C GLY A 116 -12.47 -3.23 16.89
N LYS A 117 -12.97 -3.62 15.71
CA LYS A 117 -12.90 -4.99 15.18
C LYS A 117 -11.88 -5.08 14.06
N VAL A 118 -11.25 -6.22 13.94
CA VAL A 118 -10.35 -6.55 12.84
C VAL A 118 -11.15 -7.19 11.70
N THR A 119 -10.76 -6.91 10.44
CA THR A 119 -11.34 -7.60 9.29
C THR A 119 -11.09 -9.11 9.40
N GLY A 120 -12.12 -9.93 9.17
CA GLY A 120 -12.03 -11.40 9.31
C GLY A 120 -12.01 -11.91 10.76
N GLU A 121 -12.27 -11.06 11.76
CA GLU A 121 -12.30 -11.46 13.16
C GLU A 121 -13.58 -12.24 13.47
N THR A 122 -13.40 -13.43 14.08
CA THR A 122 -14.44 -14.29 14.63
C THR A 122 -14.18 -14.53 16.12
N ASP A 123 -15.07 -15.22 16.80
CA ASP A 123 -14.87 -15.62 18.21
C ASP A 123 -13.66 -16.59 18.38
N GLU A 124 -13.30 -17.30 17.32
CA GLU A 124 -12.17 -18.23 17.31
C GLU A 124 -10.83 -17.56 16.96
N GLY A 125 -10.85 -16.40 16.32
CA GLY A 125 -9.67 -15.66 15.88
C GLY A 125 -9.88 -14.96 14.54
N ILE A 126 -8.79 -14.58 13.88
CA ILE A 126 -8.79 -13.92 12.58
C ILE A 126 -8.69 -14.99 11.50
N VAL A 127 -9.62 -14.97 10.57
CA VAL A 127 -9.64 -15.79 9.37
C VAL A 127 -9.05 -15.03 8.20
N PHE A 128 -8.03 -15.56 7.58
CA PHE A 128 -7.44 -15.01 6.36
C PHE A 128 -8.25 -15.45 5.14
N ASP A 129 -8.30 -14.56 4.14
CA ASP A 129 -8.99 -14.85 2.88
C ASP A 129 -8.16 -15.83 2.02
N ASP A 130 -8.81 -16.85 1.47
CA ASP A 130 -8.17 -17.88 0.63
C ASP A 130 -7.49 -17.30 -0.62
N ARG A 131 -7.96 -16.14 -1.10
CA ARG A 131 -7.37 -15.43 -2.26
C ARG A 131 -5.91 -15.02 -2.04
N PHE A 132 -5.43 -14.99 -0.78
CA PHE A 132 -4.01 -14.76 -0.52
C PHE A 132 -3.10 -15.83 -1.13
N LYS A 133 -3.60 -17.03 -1.44
CA LYS A 133 -2.86 -18.10 -2.16
C LYS A 133 -2.32 -17.63 -3.53
N GLU A 134 -2.96 -16.66 -4.15
CA GLU A 134 -2.52 -16.10 -5.42
C GLU A 134 -1.23 -15.28 -5.34
N PHE A 135 -0.87 -14.81 -4.14
CA PHE A 135 0.38 -14.08 -3.91
C PHE A 135 1.57 -14.99 -3.60
N GLY A 136 1.32 -16.22 -3.15
CA GLY A 136 2.35 -17.20 -2.82
C GLY A 136 1.90 -18.22 -1.78
N ASP A 137 2.81 -19.10 -1.41
CA ASP A 137 2.59 -20.25 -0.55
C ASP A 137 3.09 -20.06 0.90
N HIS A 138 3.76 -18.94 1.16
CA HIS A 138 4.29 -18.58 2.48
C HIS A 138 3.84 -17.20 2.91
N ILE A 139 3.81 -17.02 4.23
CA ILE A 139 3.49 -15.75 4.89
C ILE A 139 4.64 -15.35 5.82
N LEU A 140 5.06 -14.09 5.75
CA LEU A 140 5.93 -13.46 6.74
C LEU A 140 5.08 -12.53 7.59
N ILE A 141 5.11 -12.74 8.90
CA ILE A 141 4.39 -11.95 9.90
C ILE A 141 5.39 -11.03 10.60
N ILE A 142 5.07 -9.74 10.68
CA ILE A 142 5.86 -8.71 11.38
C ILE A 142 5.16 -8.42 12.71
N SER A 143 5.71 -8.96 13.79
CA SER A 143 5.14 -8.86 15.14
C SER A 143 5.30 -7.49 15.79
N ASN A 144 6.24 -6.67 15.30
CA ASN A 144 6.47 -5.31 15.79
C ASN A 144 6.45 -4.30 14.63
N PRO A 145 5.25 -3.85 14.19
CA PRO A 145 5.09 -2.86 13.11
C PRO A 145 5.82 -1.54 13.37
N VAL A 146 5.86 -1.09 14.61
CA VAL A 146 6.54 0.17 14.99
C VAL A 146 8.04 0.08 14.74
N GLU A 147 8.67 -1.00 15.16
CA GLU A 147 10.10 -1.21 14.93
C GLU A 147 10.42 -1.37 13.45
N PHE A 148 9.58 -2.09 12.70
CA PHE A 148 9.70 -2.20 11.25
C PHE A 148 9.70 -0.83 10.58
N VAL A 149 8.74 0.03 10.92
CA VAL A 149 8.64 1.38 10.34
C VAL A 149 9.82 2.26 10.75
N LYS A 150 10.33 2.15 11.98
CA LYS A 150 11.56 2.87 12.39
C LYS A 150 12.76 2.48 11.52
N ARG A 151 12.97 1.17 11.28
CA ARG A 151 14.04 0.68 10.39
C ARG A 151 13.86 1.14 8.95
N TYR A 152 12.62 1.11 8.44
CA TYR A 152 12.28 1.64 7.12
C TYR A 152 12.64 3.12 7.00
N VAL A 153 12.18 3.96 7.93
CA VAL A 153 12.47 5.40 7.91
C VAL A 153 13.98 5.69 8.04
N LYS A 154 14.68 4.94 8.89
CA LYS A 154 16.16 5.05 9.00
C LYS A 154 16.83 4.75 7.66
N ALA A 155 16.40 3.69 6.96
CA ALA A 155 16.93 3.32 5.66
C ALA A 155 16.66 4.39 4.60
N LEU A 156 15.44 4.98 4.57
CA LEU A 156 15.13 6.10 3.68
C LEU A 156 16.08 7.30 3.89
N ARG A 157 16.34 7.67 5.14
CA ARG A 157 17.23 8.81 5.48
C ARG A 157 18.66 8.60 5.02
N SER A 158 19.13 7.36 4.97
CA SER A 158 20.49 7.02 4.56
C SER A 158 20.65 6.79 3.05
N ARG A 159 19.56 6.59 2.31
CA ARG A 159 19.59 6.26 0.88
C ARG A 159 19.61 7.53 0.04
N LYS A 160 20.65 7.69 -0.80
CA LYS A 160 20.73 8.78 -1.79
C LYS A 160 19.76 8.54 -2.96
N GLY A 161 19.28 9.63 -3.56
CA GLY A 161 18.36 9.58 -4.70
C GLY A 161 16.93 9.21 -4.34
N ILE A 162 16.56 9.28 -3.06
CA ILE A 162 15.19 9.11 -2.56
C ILE A 162 14.59 10.50 -2.31
N PHE A 163 13.32 10.69 -2.68
CA PHE A 163 12.58 11.92 -2.43
C PHE A 163 11.12 11.63 -2.10
N LYS A 164 10.44 12.60 -1.49
CA LYS A 164 8.99 12.57 -1.32
C LYS A 164 8.35 13.38 -2.45
N PRO A 165 7.57 12.76 -3.36
CA PRO A 165 6.81 13.50 -4.35
C PRO A 165 5.85 14.49 -3.68
N GLU A 166 5.63 15.66 -4.27
CA GLU A 166 4.77 16.71 -3.69
C GLU A 166 3.34 16.23 -3.44
N PHE A 167 2.79 15.43 -4.37
CA PHE A 167 1.43 14.90 -4.25
C PHE A 167 1.33 13.72 -3.27
N LEU A 168 2.45 13.16 -2.80
CA LEU A 168 2.46 12.07 -1.84
C LEU A 168 2.42 12.63 -0.42
N HIS A 169 1.22 12.85 0.10
CA HIS A 169 1.03 13.44 1.42
C HIS A 169 1.64 12.61 2.55
N LYS A 170 1.65 11.27 2.41
CA LYS A 170 2.25 10.34 3.38
C LYS A 170 3.13 9.30 2.67
N GLY A 171 4.21 8.87 3.34
CA GLY A 171 5.12 7.84 2.81
C GLY A 171 4.73 6.40 3.18
N LEU A 172 3.70 6.23 4.02
CA LEU A 172 3.21 4.94 4.48
C LEU A 172 1.79 5.06 5.03
N GLY A 173 1.04 3.96 5.04
CA GLY A 173 -0.30 3.94 5.62
C GLY A 173 -1.18 2.82 5.07
N ARG A 174 -2.36 2.71 5.66
CA ARG A 174 -3.41 1.80 5.18
C ARG A 174 -4.01 2.33 3.88
N VAL A 175 -4.37 1.40 3.00
CA VAL A 175 -5.16 1.69 1.81
C VAL A 175 -6.63 1.88 2.21
N THR A 176 -7.25 2.91 1.64
CA THR A 176 -8.69 3.17 1.77
C THR A 176 -9.41 2.57 0.57
N TYR A 177 -10.41 1.76 0.82
CA TYR A 177 -11.18 1.11 -0.22
C TYR A 177 -12.45 1.91 -0.54
N LYS A 178 -12.70 2.12 -1.83
CA LYS A 178 -13.81 2.95 -2.33
C LYS A 178 -14.55 2.19 -3.44
N PRO A 179 -15.88 2.33 -3.54
CA PRO A 179 -16.62 1.81 -4.69
C PRO A 179 -16.30 2.68 -5.92
N LEU A 180 -15.33 2.26 -6.74
CA LEU A 180 -14.85 3.07 -7.87
C LEU A 180 -15.82 3.08 -9.06
N TYR A 181 -16.76 2.14 -9.13
CA TYR A 181 -17.85 2.22 -10.08
C TYR A 181 -18.72 3.47 -9.80
N GLY A 182 -18.81 4.36 -10.78
CA GLY A 182 -19.53 5.63 -10.63
C GLY A 182 -18.82 6.69 -9.77
N TYR A 183 -17.66 6.39 -9.21
CA TYR A 183 -16.92 7.32 -8.35
C TYR A 183 -16.45 8.57 -9.11
N SER A 184 -16.54 9.72 -8.45
CA SER A 184 -15.98 10.99 -8.89
C SER A 184 -15.34 11.66 -7.69
N GLY A 185 -14.06 11.97 -7.78
CA GLY A 185 -13.29 12.58 -6.68
C GLY A 185 -11.82 12.20 -6.69
N PRO A 186 -11.07 12.65 -5.67
CA PRO A 186 -9.66 12.33 -5.53
C PRO A 186 -9.47 10.85 -5.18
N LEU A 187 -8.52 10.24 -5.85
CA LEU A 187 -7.95 8.94 -5.50
C LEU A 187 -6.57 9.19 -4.87
N GLY A 188 -5.64 8.35 -5.11
CA GLY A 188 -4.28 8.51 -4.64
C GLY A 188 -3.63 7.17 -4.41
N VAL A 189 -2.34 7.20 -4.15
CA VAL A 189 -1.53 6.00 -3.93
C VAL A 189 -2.07 5.10 -2.81
N TYR A 190 -2.90 5.63 -1.91
CA TYR A 190 -3.55 4.91 -0.81
C TYR A 190 -5.04 4.70 -0.99
N SER A 191 -5.52 4.70 -2.24
CA SER A 191 -6.91 4.37 -2.56
C SER A 191 -6.96 3.17 -3.50
N LYS A 192 -7.93 2.28 -3.31
CA LYS A 192 -8.13 1.09 -4.14
C LYS A 192 -9.62 0.79 -4.29
N ASP A 193 -9.99 0.05 -5.33
CA ASP A 193 -11.38 -0.42 -5.47
C ASP A 193 -11.76 -1.33 -4.30
N HIS A 194 -13.00 -1.21 -3.81
CA HIS A 194 -13.50 -1.98 -2.67
C HIS A 194 -13.50 -3.49 -2.91
N ARG A 195 -13.50 -3.97 -4.16
CA ARG A 195 -13.34 -5.39 -4.50
C ARG A 195 -12.03 -6.00 -3.97
N PHE A 196 -11.06 -5.16 -3.62
CA PHE A 196 -9.76 -5.55 -3.05
C PHE A 196 -9.68 -5.38 -1.53
N ASP A 197 -10.78 -5.06 -0.82
CA ASP A 197 -10.79 -4.76 0.61
C ASP A 197 -10.30 -5.94 1.49
N TRP A 198 -10.49 -7.17 0.99
CA TRP A 198 -9.98 -8.38 1.59
C TRP A 198 -8.44 -8.39 1.75
N GLN A 199 -7.71 -7.60 0.95
CA GLN A 199 -6.24 -7.48 1.03
C GLN A 199 -5.79 -6.75 2.29
N THR A 200 -6.67 -5.95 2.92
CA THR A 200 -6.35 -5.15 4.13
C THR A 200 -4.99 -4.47 4.03
N GLU A 201 -4.74 -3.84 2.89
CA GLU A 201 -3.40 -3.43 2.45
C GLU A 201 -2.82 -2.29 3.30
N TYR A 202 -1.55 -2.44 3.68
CA TYR A 202 -0.68 -1.40 4.21
C TYR A 202 0.45 -1.12 3.22
N ARG A 203 0.60 0.12 2.81
CA ARG A 203 1.48 0.50 1.71
C ARG A 203 2.60 1.41 2.19
N LEU A 204 3.83 1.12 1.74
CA LEU A 204 4.94 2.04 1.75
C LEU A 204 5.03 2.68 0.37
N ALA A 205 5.23 4.00 0.28
CA ALA A 205 5.34 4.71 -0.99
C ALA A 205 6.41 5.80 -0.91
N ILE A 206 7.25 5.90 -1.96
CA ILE A 206 8.35 6.86 -2.01
C ILE A 206 8.73 7.16 -3.46
N GLY A 207 9.29 8.33 -3.72
CA GLY A 207 9.95 8.66 -4.97
C GLY A 207 11.41 8.24 -4.98
N ALA A 208 11.92 7.82 -6.15
CA ALA A 208 13.33 7.56 -6.34
C ALA A 208 13.81 8.03 -7.72
N GLU A 209 15.03 8.54 -7.77
CA GLU A 209 15.72 8.90 -9.01
C GLU A 209 16.25 7.64 -9.70
N ASP A 210 16.37 7.67 -11.03
CA ASP A 210 16.81 6.52 -11.84
C ASP A 210 18.14 5.93 -11.35
N LYS A 211 19.06 6.77 -10.88
CA LYS A 211 20.36 6.32 -10.32
C LYS A 211 20.28 5.51 -9.03
N ALA A 212 19.14 5.54 -8.34
CA ALA A 212 18.90 4.76 -7.13
C ALA A 212 18.32 3.37 -7.43
N LEU A 213 17.93 3.11 -8.68
CA LEU A 213 17.27 1.89 -9.10
C LEU A 213 18.27 0.79 -9.45
N ASN A 214 17.83 -0.45 -9.34
CA ASN A 214 18.58 -1.59 -9.84
C ASN A 214 18.44 -1.71 -11.38
N LYS A 215 19.14 -2.67 -11.98
CA LYS A 215 19.13 -2.92 -13.44
C LYS A 215 17.75 -3.26 -14.00
N ARG A 216 16.78 -3.63 -13.16
CA ARG A 216 15.40 -3.96 -13.56
C ARG A 216 14.43 -2.77 -13.36
N GLY A 217 14.95 -1.59 -12.99
CA GLY A 217 14.15 -0.41 -12.72
C GLY A 217 13.37 -0.45 -11.40
N ALA A 218 13.70 -1.36 -10.48
CA ALA A 218 13.10 -1.45 -9.16
C ALA A 218 13.98 -0.76 -8.11
N LEU A 219 13.35 -0.26 -7.04
CA LEU A 219 14.06 0.28 -5.89
C LEU A 219 14.30 -0.83 -4.85
N GLU A 220 15.57 -1.07 -4.53
CA GLU A 220 15.99 -1.96 -3.46
C GLU A 220 16.39 -1.13 -2.23
N LEU A 221 15.65 -1.29 -1.14
CA LEU A 221 15.89 -0.61 0.12
C LEU A 221 16.27 -1.63 1.19
N HIS A 222 17.46 -1.48 1.79
CA HIS A 222 17.93 -2.33 2.87
C HIS A 222 17.63 -1.71 4.22
N VAL A 223 16.69 -2.32 4.97
CA VAL A 223 16.21 -1.84 6.27
C VAL A 223 16.91 -2.48 7.48
N GLY A 224 17.92 -3.32 7.21
CA GLY A 224 18.59 -4.14 8.23
C GLY A 224 17.84 -5.46 8.49
N ASP A 225 18.49 -6.37 9.17
CA ASP A 225 17.91 -7.68 9.50
C ASP A 225 16.62 -7.52 10.31
N LEU A 226 15.55 -8.23 9.89
CA LEU A 226 14.24 -8.20 10.50
C LEU A 226 13.91 -9.50 11.26
N SER A 227 14.87 -10.41 11.42
CA SER A 227 14.65 -11.75 12.01
C SER A 227 14.12 -11.69 13.43
N ASP A 228 14.47 -10.65 14.18
CA ASP A 228 14.03 -10.42 15.56
C ASP A 228 12.55 -9.99 15.70
N ILE A 229 11.94 -9.51 14.61
CA ILE A 229 10.55 -9.04 14.60
C ILE A 229 9.68 -9.77 13.57
N THR A 230 10.21 -10.81 12.92
CA THR A 230 9.48 -11.52 11.86
C THR A 230 9.48 -13.02 12.07
N GLN A 231 8.40 -13.64 11.61
CA GLN A 231 8.25 -15.10 11.51
C GLN A 231 7.75 -15.47 10.12
N ILE A 232 8.31 -16.50 9.52
CA ILE A 232 7.83 -17.08 8.26
C ILE A 232 7.16 -18.43 8.56
N SER A 233 6.00 -18.64 7.94
CA SER A 233 5.23 -19.89 8.01
C SER A 233 4.67 -20.23 6.63
N THR A 234 4.16 -21.43 6.44
CA THR A 234 3.35 -21.74 5.27
C THR A 234 2.04 -20.94 5.34
N LEU A 235 1.56 -20.42 4.22
CA LEU A 235 0.27 -19.74 4.20
C LEU A 235 -0.87 -20.67 4.62
N GLN A 236 -0.81 -21.94 4.21
CA GLN A 236 -1.81 -22.94 4.55
C GLN A 236 -2.01 -23.07 6.07
N SER A 237 -0.94 -22.99 6.88
CA SER A 237 -1.05 -23.09 8.34
C SER A 237 -1.87 -21.96 9.00
N VAL A 238 -1.98 -20.80 8.37
CA VAL A 238 -2.81 -19.69 8.87
C VAL A 238 -4.20 -19.65 8.22
N LEU A 239 -4.39 -20.36 7.11
CA LEU A 239 -5.70 -20.56 6.50
C LEU A 239 -6.49 -21.69 7.17
N ASP A 240 -5.80 -22.74 7.63
CA ASP A 240 -6.44 -23.91 8.25
C ASP A 240 -6.93 -23.64 9.67
N ALA A 241 -6.40 -22.62 10.34
CA ALA A 241 -6.79 -22.28 11.70
C ALA A 241 -6.81 -20.77 11.95
N PRO A 242 -7.85 -20.24 12.61
CA PRO A 242 -7.94 -18.84 12.96
C PRO A 242 -6.73 -18.37 13.78
N VAL A 243 -6.16 -17.22 13.40
CA VAL A 243 -5.01 -16.64 14.11
C VAL A 243 -5.48 -15.87 15.32
N LYS A 244 -5.13 -16.36 16.52
CA LYS A 244 -5.49 -15.67 17.77
C LYS A 244 -4.58 -14.50 18.03
N ILE A 245 -5.18 -13.31 18.18
CA ILE A 245 -4.47 -12.10 18.61
C ILE A 245 -4.74 -11.84 20.07
N LYS A 246 -3.67 -11.87 20.87
CA LYS A 246 -3.74 -11.40 22.25
C LYS A 246 -3.60 -9.90 22.29
N ARG A 247 -4.72 -9.18 22.48
CA ARG A 247 -4.77 -7.69 22.52
C ARG A 247 -4.16 -7.12 23.80
N THR A 248 -2.94 -7.50 24.13
CA THR A 248 -2.27 -7.02 25.35
C THR A 248 -1.54 -5.70 25.11
N LYS A 249 -1.15 -5.39 23.87
CA LYS A 249 -0.40 -4.19 23.51
C LYS A 249 -0.67 -3.82 22.06
N ALA A 250 -1.47 -2.80 21.83
CA ALA A 250 -1.66 -2.23 20.50
C ALA A 250 -0.44 -1.39 20.09
N HIS A 251 -0.04 -1.53 18.83
CA HIS A 251 0.91 -0.61 18.21
C HIS A 251 0.12 0.53 17.59
N ILE A 252 0.37 1.76 18.07
CA ILE A 252 -0.19 2.98 17.48
C ILE A 252 0.83 3.48 16.46
N ILE A 253 0.49 3.41 15.19
CA ILE A 253 1.27 3.98 14.10
C ILE A 253 0.53 5.22 13.63
N GLY A 254 1.06 6.38 13.96
CA GLY A 254 0.50 7.70 13.64
C GLY A 254 1.44 8.79 14.13
N ASP A 255 1.04 10.05 14.00
CA ASP A 255 1.88 11.24 14.20
C ASP A 255 2.67 11.26 15.50
N ARG A 256 2.11 10.70 16.59
CA ARG A 256 2.78 10.65 17.90
C ARG A 256 3.73 9.47 18.09
N ALA A 257 3.58 8.39 17.32
CA ALA A 257 4.44 7.21 17.45
C ALA A 257 5.85 7.46 16.91
N PHE A 258 6.01 8.48 16.09
CA PHE A 258 7.25 8.80 15.38
C PHE A 258 7.86 10.15 15.75
N ALA A 259 7.27 10.87 16.70
CA ALA A 259 7.96 11.96 17.39
C ALA A 259 9.16 11.37 18.15
N LEU A 260 10.13 10.86 17.40
CA LEU A 260 11.44 10.52 17.94
C LEU A 260 12.08 11.83 18.34
N LYS A 261 12.17 12.03 19.65
CA LYS A 261 13.10 13.02 20.20
C LYS A 261 14.44 12.81 19.50
N SER A 262 14.90 13.87 18.86
CA SER A 262 16.25 14.06 18.34
C SER A 262 17.29 13.66 19.37
#